data_ad6c250f386b0d977c97fdfca2830445
#
_entry.id   ad6c250f386b0d977c97fdfca2830445
#
_cell.length_a   1.000
_cell.length_b   1.000
_cell.length_c   1.000
_cell.angle_alpha   90.00
_cell.angle_beta   90.00
_cell.angle_gamma   90.00
#
_symmetry.space_group_name_H-M   'P 1'
#
loop_
_entity.id
_entity.type
_entity.pdbx_description
1 polymer ?
#
loop_
_entity_poly.entity_id
_entity_poly.type
_entity_poly.pdbx_seq_one_letter_code
_entity_poly.pdbx_strand_id
1 'polypeptide(L)'
;MTHSMIPAACMEKRCLKKRQPRFREKFPRLRKGGKNPPSVTQSPCLITFGLYSTRDCQEGSRLFTVNPLFRIMTKIAKSTFTTGTGTPGQFYSLPALAENGYPRLNRLPVSIRIVLESLLRNCDGLKVTEKDVDNLASWNANNPGSYEIPFTVARIVLQDLTGVPLLVDLAAMRSAVAGLGKDASVIEPLVPVDLVVDHSVQVDWAGCTDALEKNLDIEFQRNAERYEFLKWGQQAFQTFSVVPPSVGIVHQVNLEYLAQGVMEKDGVYFPDTLVGTDSHTTMINGIGVVGWGVGGIEAEAGMLGQPVTFLVPEVVGVHMTGELREGVTATDLALHVTQMLRSHGVVGKFVEFFGDGAAALPLADRATVANMAPEYGATMGFFPMDERCSDYLRQTGRSEEAITTYENYFKAQNLWGMPRNGDLDYTDQLELDLSAVEPAVSGPRRPQDHIRLNSIRDSFRKLVSMPVAEGGYGKKESPEVTVSMHSPAGVPVPVDGFSQEAKLKDGSILIAAITSCTNTSNPGLMLAAGLLAKKAVERGLNVPPHVKTSIAPGSRIASDYFATNSLQESLDALGFETVGYGCTTCI
;
A
#
# COMPACT_ATOMS: atom_id res chain seq x y z
N MET A 1 4.43 29.35 24.72
CA MET A 1 5.64 30.18 24.52
C MET A 1 6.11 29.90 23.11
N THR A 2 6.12 30.90 22.32
CA THR A 2 6.36 31.12 20.89
C THR A 2 7.02 29.96 20.09
N HIS A 3 6.23 29.29 19.29
CA HIS A 3 6.68 28.40 18.18
C HIS A 3 7.17 29.29 17.02
N SER A 4 8.45 29.19 16.69
CA SER A 4 8.97 29.72 15.44
C SER A 4 8.76 28.68 14.33
N MET A 5 7.79 28.92 13.47
CA MET A 5 7.61 28.21 12.21
C MET A 5 8.78 28.52 11.26
N ILE A 6 9.44 27.48 10.76
CA ILE A 6 10.41 27.58 9.66
C ILE A 6 9.60 27.67 8.36
N PRO A 7 9.82 28.67 7.49
CA PRO A 7 9.02 28.84 6.27
C PRO A 7 9.30 27.75 5.24
N ALA A 8 8.24 27.16 4.68
CA ALA A 8 8.24 26.15 3.62
C ALA A 8 8.93 26.56 2.29
N ALA A 9 9.27 27.82 2.12
CA ALA A 9 9.86 28.36 0.88
C ALA A 9 11.32 27.95 0.59
N CYS A 10 12.00 27.23 1.49
CA CYS A 10 13.41 26.87 1.32
C CYS A 10 13.63 25.46 0.73
N MET A 11 12.59 24.65 0.58
CA MET A 11 12.70 23.26 0.09
C MET A 11 12.67 23.11 -1.44
N GLU A 12 12.00 24.02 -2.17
CA GLU A 12 11.75 23.83 -3.60
C GLU A 12 12.96 24.01 -4.55
N LYS A 13 14.05 24.64 -4.13
CA LYS A 13 15.13 24.99 -5.08
C LYS A 13 16.51 24.36 -4.83
N ARG A 14 16.73 23.66 -3.74
CA ARG A 14 18.06 23.10 -3.44
C ARG A 14 18.19 21.58 -3.58
N CYS A 15 17.13 20.79 -3.42
CA CYS A 15 17.19 19.32 -3.54
C CYS A 15 17.23 18.81 -4.99
N LEU A 16 16.63 19.50 -5.96
CA LEU A 16 16.56 19.03 -7.35
C LEU A 16 17.80 19.33 -8.20
N LYS A 17 18.78 20.11 -7.72
CA LYS A 17 19.95 20.52 -8.54
C LYS A 17 21.29 19.93 -8.18
N LYS A 18 21.44 19.13 -7.12
CA LYS A 18 22.80 18.75 -6.68
C LYS A 18 23.15 17.26 -6.63
N ARG A 19 22.28 16.31 -6.90
CA ARG A 19 22.69 14.89 -7.03
C ARG A 19 21.75 14.11 -7.95
N GLN A 20 21.71 14.44 -9.23
CA GLN A 20 21.46 13.40 -10.23
C GLN A 20 22.82 12.75 -10.52
N PRO A 21 23.02 11.46 -10.28
CA PRO A 21 24.15 10.75 -10.88
C PRO A 21 23.99 10.85 -12.39
N ARG A 22 25.03 11.29 -13.08
CA ARG A 22 25.07 11.33 -14.54
C ARG A 22 24.98 9.89 -15.06
N PHE A 23 23.81 9.47 -15.45
CA PHE A 23 23.49 8.17 -16.03
C PHE A 23 24.07 7.98 -17.45
N ARG A 24 25.06 8.78 -17.88
CA ARG A 24 25.48 8.82 -19.29
C ARG A 24 26.77 8.09 -19.63
N GLU A 25 27.53 7.51 -18.71
CA GLU A 25 28.91 7.09 -19.09
C GLU A 25 29.40 5.70 -18.66
N LYS A 26 28.54 4.72 -18.33
CA LYS A 26 29.06 3.36 -18.04
C LYS A 26 28.27 2.23 -18.70
N PHE A 27 28.01 2.31 -20.01
CA PHE A 27 27.63 1.11 -20.76
C PHE A 27 28.70 0.76 -21.78
N PRO A 28 29.39 -0.38 -21.67
CA PRO A 28 30.28 -0.86 -22.72
C PRO A 28 29.47 -1.23 -23.97
N ARG A 29 29.89 -0.74 -25.12
CA ARG A 29 29.34 -1.14 -26.43
C ARG A 29 29.64 -2.60 -26.68
N LEU A 30 28.62 -3.47 -26.64
CA LEU A 30 28.73 -4.85 -27.09
C LEU A 30 28.92 -4.91 -28.60
N ARG A 31 30.01 -5.60 -29.02
CA ARG A 31 30.34 -5.88 -30.42
C ARG A 31 29.28 -6.83 -31.02
N LYS A 32 28.81 -6.51 -32.20
CA LYS A 32 28.01 -7.38 -33.07
C LYS A 32 28.83 -8.64 -33.41
N GLY A 33 28.43 -9.78 -32.90
CA GLY A 33 28.91 -11.09 -33.34
C GLY A 33 27.70 -12.02 -33.45
N GLY A 34 27.29 -12.29 -34.69
CA GLY A 34 26.13 -13.14 -34.96
C GLY A 34 26.42 -14.61 -34.70
N LYS A 35 25.45 -15.27 -34.06
CA LYS A 35 25.15 -16.71 -34.20
C LYS A 35 23.68 -16.92 -33.88
N ASN A 36 22.99 -17.62 -34.78
CA ASN A 36 21.58 -18.00 -34.67
C ASN A 36 21.32 -18.89 -33.44
N PRO A 37 20.15 -18.74 -32.78
CA PRO A 37 19.76 -19.66 -31.72
C PRO A 37 19.24 -20.99 -32.28
N PRO A 38 19.36 -22.10 -31.50
CA PRO A 38 18.88 -23.41 -31.92
C PRO A 38 17.36 -23.52 -31.88
N SER A 39 16.82 -24.25 -32.84
CA SER A 39 15.39 -24.56 -33.02
C SER A 39 14.84 -25.37 -31.85
N VAL A 40 13.81 -24.84 -31.20
CA VAL A 40 12.98 -25.58 -30.24
C VAL A 40 11.85 -26.27 -30.99
N THR A 41 11.80 -27.60 -30.90
CA THR A 41 10.75 -28.45 -31.45
C THR A 41 9.44 -28.23 -30.68
N GLN A 42 8.41 -27.83 -31.42
CA GLN A 42 7.04 -27.65 -30.93
C GLN A 42 6.34 -29.00 -30.70
N SER A 43 5.72 -29.19 -29.55
CA SER A 43 4.60 -30.13 -29.36
C SER A 43 3.33 -29.29 -29.20
N PRO A 44 2.26 -29.57 -29.96
CA PRO A 44 1.07 -28.74 -29.93
C PRO A 44 0.11 -29.18 -28.84
N CYS A 45 -0.19 -28.30 -27.90
CA CYS A 45 -1.35 -28.44 -27.02
C CYS A 45 -2.53 -27.71 -27.69
N LEU A 46 -3.48 -28.49 -28.25
CA LEU A 46 -4.70 -28.00 -28.88
C LEU A 46 -5.66 -27.45 -27.81
N ILE A 47 -5.82 -26.15 -27.74
CA ILE A 47 -6.99 -25.53 -27.11
C ILE A 47 -7.97 -25.18 -28.22
N THR A 48 -9.09 -25.91 -28.26
CA THR A 48 -10.16 -25.75 -29.25
C THR A 48 -10.99 -24.51 -28.91
N PHE A 49 -10.75 -23.39 -29.58
CA PHE A 49 -11.70 -22.27 -29.61
C PHE A 49 -12.78 -22.60 -30.66
N GLY A 50 -14.03 -22.69 -30.22
CA GLY A 50 -15.17 -22.83 -31.10
C GLY A 50 -15.32 -21.58 -31.99
N LEU A 51 -15.02 -21.74 -33.28
CA LEU A 51 -15.33 -20.76 -34.32
C LEU A 51 -16.83 -20.75 -34.58
N TYR A 52 -17.54 -19.73 -34.17
CA TYR A 52 -18.88 -19.44 -34.68
C TYR A 52 -18.79 -18.93 -36.11
N SER A 53 -19.46 -19.63 -36.99
CA SER A 53 -19.59 -19.41 -38.43
C SER A 53 -20.21 -18.02 -38.73
N THR A 54 -19.52 -17.24 -39.53
CA THR A 54 -20.04 -16.01 -40.15
C THR A 54 -20.97 -16.39 -41.32
N ARG A 55 -22.24 -16.61 -41.06
CA ARG A 55 -23.35 -16.48 -42.04
C ARG A 55 -24.57 -15.98 -41.30
N ASP A 56 -25.03 -14.79 -41.74
CA ASP A 56 -26.24 -14.03 -41.41
C ASP A 56 -25.94 -12.67 -40.72
N CYS A 57 -25.29 -11.81 -41.50
CA CYS A 57 -25.31 -10.35 -41.28
C CYS A 57 -25.97 -9.68 -42.50
N GLN A 58 -27.27 -9.87 -42.66
CA GLN A 58 -28.13 -8.92 -43.36
C GLN A 58 -29.47 -8.88 -42.66
N GLU A 59 -29.90 -7.66 -42.37
CA GLU A 59 -31.14 -7.20 -41.73
C GLU A 59 -31.12 -7.01 -40.21
N GLY A 60 -31.17 -5.77 -39.85
CA GLY A 60 -31.57 -5.27 -38.52
C GLY A 60 -30.59 -4.34 -37.88
N SER A 61 -30.43 -3.12 -38.39
CA SER A 61 -30.04 -1.98 -37.56
C SER A 61 -31.10 -1.76 -36.45
N ARG A 62 -31.13 -2.68 -35.49
CA ARG A 62 -31.73 -2.36 -34.19
C ARG A 62 -30.78 -1.36 -33.52
N LEU A 63 -31.06 -0.09 -33.67
CA LEU A 63 -30.70 0.91 -32.70
C LEU A 63 -30.95 0.31 -31.32
N PHE A 64 -29.90 0.01 -30.60
CA PHE A 64 -30.00 -0.27 -29.17
C PHE A 64 -30.61 1.00 -28.58
N THR A 65 -31.91 1.03 -28.39
CA THR A 65 -32.60 2.04 -27.60
C THR A 65 -32.08 1.85 -26.18
N VAL A 66 -31.09 2.66 -25.82
CA VAL A 66 -30.66 2.82 -24.43
C VAL A 66 -31.94 3.04 -23.64
N ASN A 67 -32.19 2.17 -22.64
CA ASN A 67 -33.35 2.23 -21.79
C ASN A 67 -33.59 3.69 -21.35
N PRO A 68 -34.80 4.26 -21.53
CA PRO A 68 -35.08 5.65 -21.13
C PRO A 68 -34.75 5.92 -19.66
N LEU A 69 -34.89 4.93 -18.77
CA LEU A 69 -34.49 5.00 -17.35
C LEU A 69 -33.00 5.22 -17.16
N PHE A 70 -32.15 4.55 -17.97
CA PHE A 70 -30.68 4.73 -17.97
C PHE A 70 -30.29 6.19 -18.28
N ARG A 71 -30.89 6.82 -19.29
CA ARG A 71 -30.68 8.24 -19.58
C ARG A 71 -31.15 9.17 -18.46
N ILE A 72 -32.12 8.73 -17.66
CA ILE A 72 -32.69 9.51 -16.56
C ILE A 72 -31.73 9.43 -15.36
N MET A 73 -31.26 8.25 -14.92
CA MET A 73 -30.40 8.11 -13.74
C MET A 73 -29.02 8.78 -13.92
N THR A 74 -28.35 8.56 -15.03
CA THR A 74 -27.03 9.20 -15.30
C THR A 74 -27.14 10.71 -15.55
N LYS A 75 -28.26 11.20 -16.05
CA LYS A 75 -28.51 12.64 -16.25
C LYS A 75 -28.84 13.37 -14.94
N ILE A 76 -29.55 12.71 -14.05
CA ILE A 76 -29.97 13.29 -12.75
C ILE A 76 -28.78 13.35 -11.78
N ALA A 77 -27.86 12.41 -11.86
CA ALA A 77 -26.74 12.34 -10.93
C ALA A 77 -25.54 13.24 -11.29
N LYS A 78 -25.46 13.80 -12.51
CA LYS A 78 -24.38 14.73 -12.87
C LYS A 78 -24.61 16.11 -12.23
N SER A 79 -23.59 16.59 -11.52
CA SER A 79 -23.57 17.89 -10.84
C SER A 79 -22.24 18.59 -11.08
N THR A 80 -22.09 19.80 -10.59
CA THR A 80 -20.85 20.57 -10.64
C THR A 80 -20.43 21.02 -9.25
N PHE A 81 -19.14 21.15 -9.04
CA PHE A 81 -18.53 21.74 -7.84
C PHE A 81 -17.44 22.72 -8.26
N THR A 82 -16.96 23.55 -7.36
CA THR A 82 -15.88 24.50 -7.62
C THR A 82 -14.55 23.82 -7.32
N THR A 83 -13.66 23.72 -8.34
CA THR A 83 -12.29 23.22 -8.18
C THR A 83 -11.41 24.24 -7.45
N GLY A 84 -10.21 23.85 -7.03
CA GLY A 84 -9.25 24.75 -6.40
C GLY A 84 -8.74 25.88 -7.30
N THR A 85 -8.88 25.73 -8.62
CA THR A 85 -8.60 26.80 -9.60
C THR A 85 -9.77 27.78 -9.78
N GLY A 86 -10.88 27.54 -9.07
CA GLY A 86 -12.10 28.35 -9.20
C GLY A 86 -12.98 28.01 -10.42
N THR A 87 -12.61 27.01 -11.20
CA THR A 87 -13.39 26.54 -12.35
C THR A 87 -14.42 25.47 -11.93
N PRO A 88 -15.56 25.34 -12.64
CA PRO A 88 -16.50 24.26 -12.37
C PRO A 88 -15.95 22.91 -12.84
N GLY A 89 -15.90 21.92 -11.93
CA GLY A 89 -15.66 20.52 -12.22
C GLY A 89 -16.94 19.73 -12.27
N GLN A 90 -17.06 18.77 -13.19
CA GLN A 90 -18.23 17.88 -13.26
C GLN A 90 -17.99 16.63 -12.41
N PHE A 91 -19.05 16.07 -11.83
CA PHE A 91 -18.98 14.81 -11.07
C PHE A 91 -20.34 14.09 -11.04
N TYR A 92 -20.33 12.82 -10.71
CA TYR A 92 -21.54 12.03 -10.46
C TYR A 92 -21.92 12.16 -8.98
N SER A 93 -23.06 12.81 -8.70
CA SER A 93 -23.43 13.25 -7.37
C SER A 93 -24.22 12.19 -6.60
N LEU A 94 -23.65 11.70 -5.51
CA LEU A 94 -24.36 10.85 -4.55
C LEU A 94 -25.52 11.56 -3.84
N PRO A 95 -25.41 12.84 -3.43
CA PRO A 95 -26.55 13.59 -2.91
C PRO A 95 -27.72 13.68 -3.90
N ALA A 96 -27.45 13.94 -5.19
CA ALA A 96 -28.51 13.96 -6.20
C ALA A 96 -29.15 12.58 -6.38
N LEU A 97 -28.39 11.49 -6.26
CA LEU A 97 -28.95 10.15 -6.26
C LEU A 97 -29.83 9.89 -5.02
N ALA A 98 -29.41 10.37 -3.84
CA ALA A 98 -30.20 10.25 -2.61
C ALA A 98 -31.56 10.94 -2.72
N GLU A 99 -31.62 12.14 -3.30
CA GLU A 99 -32.87 12.90 -3.53
C GLU A 99 -33.79 12.20 -4.53
N ASN A 100 -33.23 11.38 -5.43
CA ASN A 100 -33.98 10.72 -6.51
C ASN A 100 -34.30 9.25 -6.22
N GLY A 101 -34.59 8.89 -4.98
CA GLY A 101 -35.15 7.58 -4.64
C GLY A 101 -34.39 6.78 -3.57
N TYR A 102 -33.23 7.27 -3.11
CA TYR A 102 -32.40 6.55 -2.14
C TYR A 102 -32.15 7.38 -0.85
N PRO A 103 -33.19 7.69 -0.06
CA PRO A 103 -33.10 8.64 1.07
C PRO A 103 -32.16 8.15 2.20
N ARG A 104 -31.86 6.85 2.26
CA ARG A 104 -30.93 6.26 3.24
C ARG A 104 -29.47 6.26 2.79
N LEU A 105 -29.16 6.72 1.57
CA LEU A 105 -27.84 6.70 1.00
C LEU A 105 -26.79 7.38 1.89
N ASN A 106 -27.16 8.50 2.52
CA ASN A 106 -26.27 9.23 3.43
C ASN A 106 -25.96 8.48 4.74
N ARG A 107 -26.69 7.40 5.04
CA ARG A 107 -26.41 6.53 6.20
C ARG A 107 -25.56 5.30 5.85
N LEU A 108 -25.27 5.09 4.57
CA LEU A 108 -24.37 4.01 4.16
C LEU A 108 -22.94 4.30 4.61
N PRO A 109 -22.14 3.27 4.92
CA PRO A 109 -20.72 3.39 5.18
C PRO A 109 -20.02 4.19 4.08
N VAL A 110 -18.97 4.95 4.44
CA VAL A 110 -18.26 5.83 3.50
C VAL A 110 -17.63 5.01 2.36
N SER A 111 -17.04 3.86 2.67
CA SER A 111 -16.46 2.95 1.69
C SER A 111 -17.50 2.45 0.67
N ILE A 112 -18.71 2.10 1.13
CA ILE A 112 -19.81 1.69 0.23
C ILE A 112 -20.21 2.84 -0.70
N ARG A 113 -20.28 4.07 -0.19
CA ARG A 113 -20.62 5.25 -1.01
C ARG A 113 -19.57 5.56 -2.06
N ILE A 114 -18.27 5.35 -1.76
CA ILE A 114 -17.19 5.52 -2.76
C ILE A 114 -17.29 4.44 -3.85
N VAL A 115 -17.55 3.19 -3.48
CA VAL A 115 -17.79 2.12 -4.47
C VAL A 115 -19.02 2.41 -5.31
N LEU A 116 -20.11 2.92 -4.69
CA LEU A 116 -21.34 3.30 -5.40
C LEU A 116 -21.10 4.43 -6.42
N GLU A 117 -20.25 5.42 -6.09
CA GLU A 117 -19.85 6.46 -7.05
C GLU A 117 -19.21 5.84 -8.29
N SER A 118 -18.30 4.89 -8.10
CA SER A 118 -17.65 4.20 -9.22
C SER A 118 -18.67 3.42 -10.08
N LEU A 119 -19.64 2.73 -9.48
CA LEU A 119 -20.68 2.05 -10.24
C LEU A 119 -21.54 3.06 -11.02
N LEU A 120 -21.95 4.14 -10.37
CA LEU A 120 -22.78 5.18 -10.98
C LEU A 120 -22.08 5.83 -12.19
N ARG A 121 -20.80 6.14 -12.05
CA ARG A 121 -19.99 6.77 -13.09
C ARG A 121 -19.70 5.83 -14.26
N ASN A 122 -19.50 4.54 -14.00
CA ASN A 122 -19.17 3.54 -15.02
C ASN A 122 -20.37 2.72 -15.50
N CYS A 123 -21.60 3.13 -15.14
CA CYS A 123 -22.82 2.44 -15.55
C CYS A 123 -23.03 2.58 -17.07
N ASP A 124 -22.67 1.53 -17.81
CA ASP A 124 -22.76 1.46 -19.28
C ASP A 124 -23.86 0.51 -19.79
N GLY A 125 -24.54 -0.18 -18.86
CA GLY A 125 -25.56 -1.18 -19.14
C GLY A 125 -25.01 -2.52 -19.63
N LEU A 126 -23.66 -2.70 -19.65
CA LEU A 126 -22.97 -3.92 -20.09
C LEU A 126 -22.09 -4.49 -18.98
N LYS A 127 -21.03 -3.77 -18.60
CA LYS A 127 -20.09 -4.17 -17.54
C LYS A 127 -20.63 -3.78 -16.17
N VAL A 128 -21.22 -2.60 -16.06
CA VAL A 128 -21.91 -2.10 -14.87
C VAL A 128 -23.34 -1.76 -15.27
N THR A 129 -24.31 -2.40 -14.66
CA THR A 129 -25.73 -2.22 -14.98
C THR A 129 -26.45 -1.29 -14.00
N GLU A 130 -27.62 -0.79 -14.38
CA GLU A 130 -28.49 -0.03 -13.47
C GLU A 130 -28.87 -0.83 -12.23
N LYS A 131 -29.02 -2.14 -12.39
CA LYS A 131 -29.31 -3.06 -11.29
C LYS A 131 -28.17 -3.10 -10.25
N ASP A 132 -26.93 -3.02 -10.69
CA ASP A 132 -25.77 -3.00 -9.79
C ASP A 132 -25.75 -1.71 -8.96
N VAL A 133 -26.09 -0.58 -9.59
CA VAL A 133 -26.25 0.71 -8.90
C VAL A 133 -27.40 0.65 -7.90
N ASP A 134 -28.56 0.14 -8.30
CA ASP A 134 -29.76 0.02 -7.45
C ASP A 134 -29.51 -0.90 -6.25
N ASN A 135 -28.90 -2.06 -6.49
CA ASN A 135 -28.54 -3.01 -5.45
C ASN A 135 -27.64 -2.36 -4.38
N LEU A 136 -26.57 -1.68 -4.80
CA LEU A 136 -25.62 -1.08 -3.85
C LEU A 136 -26.17 0.20 -3.20
N ALA A 137 -26.93 1.02 -3.91
CA ALA A 137 -27.62 2.18 -3.34
C ALA A 137 -28.66 1.80 -2.28
N SER A 138 -29.20 0.58 -2.38
CA SER A 138 -30.16 -0.03 -1.44
C SER A 138 -29.49 -0.92 -0.39
N TRP A 139 -28.15 -0.90 -0.27
CA TRP A 139 -27.43 -1.70 0.71
C TRP A 139 -28.00 -1.55 2.11
N ASN A 140 -28.13 -2.64 2.83
CA ASN A 140 -28.73 -2.67 4.16
C ASN A 140 -27.81 -3.39 5.15
N ALA A 141 -27.43 -2.71 6.21
CA ALA A 141 -26.55 -3.22 7.26
C ALA A 141 -27.00 -4.55 7.87
N ASN A 142 -28.31 -4.75 8.06
CA ASN A 142 -28.88 -5.98 8.65
C ASN A 142 -28.97 -7.14 7.64
N ASN A 143 -28.87 -6.86 6.35
CA ASN A 143 -28.90 -7.87 5.28
C ASN A 143 -28.24 -7.29 4.01
N PRO A 144 -26.92 -7.30 3.95
CA PRO A 144 -26.18 -6.76 2.79
C PRO A 144 -26.50 -7.44 1.47
N GLY A 145 -26.98 -8.67 1.53
CA GLY A 145 -27.27 -9.49 0.34
C GLY A 145 -26.13 -10.43 -0.04
N SER A 146 -26.24 -11.04 -1.24
CA SER A 146 -25.24 -11.99 -1.78
C SER A 146 -25.09 -11.81 -3.28
N TYR A 147 -24.84 -10.58 -3.74
CA TYR A 147 -24.62 -10.24 -5.14
C TYR A 147 -23.19 -9.78 -5.37
N GLU A 148 -22.75 -9.85 -6.61
CA GLU A 148 -21.43 -9.36 -7.02
C GLU A 148 -21.50 -7.88 -7.39
N ILE A 149 -20.41 -7.16 -7.09
CA ILE A 149 -20.23 -5.75 -7.40
C ILE A 149 -19.13 -5.62 -8.46
N PRO A 150 -19.44 -5.10 -9.66
CA PRO A 150 -18.45 -4.85 -10.72
C PRO A 150 -17.78 -3.49 -10.51
N PHE A 151 -16.73 -3.45 -9.69
CA PHE A 151 -16.03 -2.22 -9.31
C PHE A 151 -14.94 -1.84 -10.32
N THR A 152 -15.04 -0.66 -10.90
CA THR A 152 -14.00 -0.10 -11.78
C THR A 152 -13.07 0.81 -10.98
N VAL A 153 -11.81 0.41 -10.85
CA VAL A 153 -10.79 1.18 -10.13
C VAL A 153 -10.30 2.37 -10.96
N ALA A 154 -9.82 3.41 -10.28
CA ALA A 154 -9.28 4.60 -10.91
C ALA A 154 -7.84 4.42 -11.42
N ARG A 155 -7.04 3.60 -10.73
CA ARG A 155 -5.65 3.29 -11.07
C ARG A 155 -5.20 1.95 -10.48
N ILE A 156 -4.01 1.49 -10.87
CA ILE A 156 -3.42 0.23 -10.39
C ILE A 156 -1.99 0.49 -9.92
N VAL A 157 -1.62 -0.13 -8.81
CA VAL A 157 -0.27 -0.05 -8.26
C VAL A 157 0.32 -1.46 -8.17
N LEU A 158 1.52 -1.63 -8.72
CA LEU A 158 2.21 -2.92 -8.79
C LEU A 158 3.50 -2.85 -7.97
N GLN A 159 3.76 -3.89 -7.19
CA GLN A 159 5.12 -4.17 -6.74
C GLN A 159 5.85 -4.98 -7.83
N ASP A 160 7.17 -5.02 -7.83
CA ASP A 160 7.94 -5.51 -8.97
C ASP A 160 7.98 -7.04 -9.12
N LEU A 161 7.82 -7.84 -8.06
CA LEU A 161 7.82 -9.31 -8.19
C LEU A 161 6.59 -9.83 -8.95
N THR A 162 5.44 -9.18 -8.75
CA THR A 162 4.18 -9.53 -9.43
C THR A 162 3.92 -8.66 -10.65
N GLY A 163 4.39 -7.41 -10.66
CA GLY A 163 4.13 -6.45 -11.75
C GLY A 163 4.96 -6.71 -13.01
N VAL A 164 6.18 -7.22 -12.89
CA VAL A 164 6.99 -7.58 -14.08
C VAL A 164 6.31 -8.68 -14.93
N PRO A 165 5.78 -9.78 -14.37
CA PRO A 165 4.97 -10.72 -15.14
C PRO A 165 3.79 -10.09 -15.89
N LEU A 166 3.07 -9.15 -15.28
CA LEU A 166 1.96 -8.45 -15.94
C LEU A 166 2.43 -7.61 -17.13
N LEU A 167 3.58 -6.96 -17.01
CA LEU A 167 4.18 -6.25 -18.14
C LEU A 167 4.61 -7.22 -19.26
N VAL A 168 5.05 -8.45 -18.92
CA VAL A 168 5.34 -9.51 -19.91
C VAL A 168 4.07 -9.90 -20.67
N ASP A 169 2.94 -10.01 -19.99
CA ASP A 169 1.66 -10.35 -20.64
C ASP A 169 1.21 -9.24 -21.59
N LEU A 170 1.29 -7.97 -21.18
CA LEU A 170 1.03 -6.83 -22.07
C LEU A 170 1.97 -6.83 -23.29
N ALA A 171 3.25 -7.16 -23.12
CA ALA A 171 4.21 -7.29 -24.21
C ALA A 171 3.85 -8.44 -25.16
N ALA A 172 3.41 -9.58 -24.60
CA ALA A 172 2.96 -10.74 -25.39
C ALA A 172 1.69 -10.40 -26.19
N MET A 173 0.74 -9.68 -25.62
CA MET A 173 -0.45 -9.19 -26.33
C MET A 173 -0.05 -8.28 -27.51
N ARG A 174 0.87 -7.34 -27.32
CA ARG A 174 1.41 -6.50 -28.41
C ARG A 174 2.05 -7.34 -29.52
N SER A 175 2.83 -8.36 -29.14
CA SER A 175 3.45 -9.28 -30.09
C SER A 175 2.40 -10.06 -30.91
N ALA A 176 1.34 -10.53 -30.25
CA ALA A 176 0.23 -11.23 -30.91
C ALA A 176 -0.50 -10.31 -31.91
N VAL A 177 -0.80 -9.06 -31.52
CA VAL A 177 -1.45 -8.08 -32.40
C VAL A 177 -0.57 -7.74 -33.60
N ALA A 178 0.73 -7.56 -33.40
CA ALA A 178 1.69 -7.33 -34.49
C ALA A 178 1.77 -8.54 -35.43
N GLY A 179 1.74 -9.76 -34.89
CA GLY A 179 1.69 -11.01 -35.67
C GLY A 179 0.43 -11.12 -36.54
N LEU A 180 -0.66 -10.46 -36.17
CA LEU A 180 -1.88 -10.33 -36.98
C LEU A 180 -1.81 -9.20 -38.02
N GLY A 181 -0.67 -8.52 -38.14
CA GLY A 181 -0.47 -7.38 -39.05
C GLY A 181 -1.20 -6.10 -38.63
N LYS A 182 -1.55 -5.98 -37.34
CA LYS A 182 -2.24 -4.80 -36.77
C LYS A 182 -1.26 -3.96 -35.94
N ASP A 183 -1.67 -2.73 -35.65
CA ASP A 183 -0.88 -1.83 -34.81
C ASP A 183 -0.86 -2.33 -33.35
N ALA A 184 0.32 -2.64 -32.84
CA ALA A 184 0.52 -3.14 -31.48
C ALA A 184 0.19 -2.08 -30.41
N SER A 185 0.20 -0.78 -30.77
CA SER A 185 -0.09 0.31 -29.83
C SER A 185 -1.54 0.32 -29.33
N VAL A 186 -2.45 -0.44 -29.97
CA VAL A 186 -3.83 -0.62 -29.46
C VAL A 186 -3.89 -1.36 -28.12
N ILE A 187 -2.82 -2.10 -27.78
CA ILE A 187 -2.67 -2.68 -26.45
C ILE A 187 -2.04 -1.63 -25.54
N GLU A 188 -2.86 -1.03 -24.72
CA GLU A 188 -2.52 0.01 -23.74
C GLU A 188 -3.37 -0.17 -22.49
N PRO A 189 -2.84 -0.04 -21.27
CA PRO A 189 -3.66 0.00 -20.08
C PRO A 189 -4.68 1.14 -20.13
N LEU A 190 -5.92 0.87 -19.76
CA LEU A 190 -7.03 1.83 -19.81
C LEU A 190 -7.13 2.72 -18.57
N VAL A 191 -6.34 2.41 -17.55
CA VAL A 191 -6.17 3.19 -16.32
C VAL A 191 -4.68 3.40 -16.05
N PRO A 192 -4.27 4.45 -15.32
CA PRO A 192 -2.88 4.63 -14.90
C PRO A 192 -2.36 3.43 -14.12
N VAL A 193 -1.13 3.01 -14.42
CA VAL A 193 -0.44 1.89 -13.76
C VAL A 193 0.93 2.35 -13.32
N ASP A 194 1.19 2.25 -12.03
CA ASP A 194 2.48 2.56 -11.42
C ASP A 194 3.13 1.29 -10.88
N LEU A 195 4.32 0.95 -11.37
CA LEU A 195 5.13 -0.15 -10.84
C LEU A 195 6.25 0.42 -9.99
N VAL A 196 6.35 -0.05 -8.74
CA VAL A 196 7.42 0.34 -7.81
C VAL A 196 8.36 -0.83 -7.60
N VAL A 197 9.68 -0.58 -7.77
CA VAL A 197 10.72 -1.57 -7.52
C VAL A 197 11.13 -1.49 -6.05
N ASP A 198 10.68 -2.46 -5.27
CA ASP A 198 10.91 -2.50 -3.82
C ASP A 198 11.04 -3.93 -3.25
N HIS A 199 10.25 -4.88 -3.74
CA HIS A 199 10.19 -6.24 -3.23
C HIS A 199 11.35 -7.12 -3.68
N SER A 200 11.97 -6.85 -4.84
CA SER A 200 13.13 -7.60 -5.33
C SER A 200 14.44 -7.18 -4.66
N VAL A 201 14.45 -6.06 -3.95
CA VAL A 201 15.65 -5.52 -3.30
C VAL A 201 16.11 -6.43 -2.17
N GLN A 202 17.34 -6.94 -2.25
CA GLN A 202 17.93 -7.85 -1.28
C GLN A 202 19.07 -7.19 -0.50
N VAL A 203 19.28 -7.64 0.74
CA VAL A 203 20.36 -7.18 1.62
C VAL A 203 21.49 -8.20 1.59
N ASP A 204 22.50 -7.98 0.75
CA ASP A 204 23.73 -8.77 0.71
C ASP A 204 24.75 -8.24 1.73
N TRP A 205 24.81 -6.93 1.94
CA TRP A 205 25.71 -6.23 2.86
C TRP A 205 24.95 -5.52 3.98
N ALA A 206 25.42 -5.66 5.22
CA ALA A 206 24.89 -4.99 6.41
C ALA A 206 26.01 -4.70 7.40
N GLY A 207 25.82 -3.76 8.33
CA GLY A 207 26.79 -3.40 9.36
C GLY A 207 28.06 -2.75 8.81
N CYS A 208 27.94 -2.02 7.69
CA CYS A 208 29.01 -1.20 7.13
C CYS A 208 28.42 0.04 6.47
N THR A 209 29.15 1.15 6.52
CA THR A 209 28.70 2.49 6.09
C THR A 209 28.38 2.57 4.59
N ASP A 210 28.96 1.70 3.78
CA ASP A 210 28.75 1.62 2.32
C ASP A 210 27.78 0.49 1.91
N ALA A 211 27.03 -0.07 2.88
CA ALA A 211 26.10 -1.18 2.63
C ALA A 211 25.05 -0.84 1.57
N LEU A 212 24.46 0.35 1.64
CA LEU A 212 23.46 0.80 0.66
C LEU A 212 24.01 0.84 -0.77
N GLU A 213 25.21 1.41 -0.96
CA GLU A 213 25.84 1.51 -2.28
C GLU A 213 26.16 0.14 -2.86
N LYS A 214 26.74 -0.75 -2.04
CA LYS A 214 27.07 -2.12 -2.42
C LYS A 214 25.84 -2.94 -2.78
N ASN A 215 24.79 -2.87 -1.97
CA ASN A 215 23.54 -3.59 -2.23
C ASN A 215 22.89 -3.10 -3.52
N LEU A 216 22.91 -1.79 -3.78
CA LEU A 216 22.36 -1.22 -4.99
C LEU A 216 23.15 -1.61 -6.25
N ASP A 217 24.48 -1.65 -6.17
CA ASP A 217 25.32 -2.12 -7.28
C ASP A 217 25.04 -3.60 -7.60
N ILE A 218 24.89 -4.45 -6.59
CA ILE A 218 24.52 -5.86 -6.76
C ILE A 218 23.12 -5.99 -7.35
N GLU A 219 22.17 -5.20 -6.87
CA GLU A 219 20.79 -5.17 -7.36
C GLU A 219 20.75 -4.90 -8.87
N PHE A 220 21.43 -3.84 -9.34
CA PHE A 220 21.51 -3.52 -10.76
C PHE A 220 22.23 -4.57 -11.59
N GLN A 221 23.29 -5.19 -11.06
CA GLN A 221 23.98 -6.28 -11.75
C GLN A 221 23.12 -7.53 -11.86
N ARG A 222 22.47 -7.93 -10.77
CA ARG A 222 21.62 -9.12 -10.66
C ARG A 222 20.40 -9.04 -11.55
N ASN A 223 19.80 -7.87 -11.65
CA ASN A 223 18.51 -7.63 -12.31
C ASN A 223 18.62 -6.78 -13.59
N ALA A 224 19.77 -6.76 -14.26
CA ALA A 224 20.02 -5.91 -15.42
C ALA A 224 18.97 -6.07 -16.54
N GLU A 225 18.65 -7.32 -16.92
CA GLU A 225 17.63 -7.63 -17.93
C GLU A 225 16.22 -7.15 -17.52
N ARG A 226 15.89 -7.29 -16.22
CA ARG A 226 14.61 -6.79 -15.69
C ARG A 226 14.52 -5.27 -15.84
N TYR A 227 15.58 -4.53 -15.50
CA TYR A 227 15.59 -3.07 -15.63
C TYR A 227 15.56 -2.59 -17.09
N GLU A 228 16.21 -3.29 -18.00
CA GLU A 228 16.09 -3.01 -19.43
C GLU A 228 14.65 -3.20 -19.92
N PHE A 229 13.99 -4.27 -19.46
CA PHE A 229 12.60 -4.57 -19.79
C PHE A 229 11.62 -3.54 -19.19
N LEU A 230 11.77 -3.17 -17.91
CA LEU A 230 10.97 -2.14 -17.28
C LEU A 230 11.12 -0.78 -17.97
N LYS A 231 12.34 -0.42 -18.35
CA LYS A 231 12.60 0.81 -19.10
C LYS A 231 11.93 0.79 -20.48
N TRP A 232 11.96 -0.35 -21.16
CA TRP A 232 11.20 -0.54 -22.40
C TRP A 232 9.70 -0.35 -22.16
N GLY A 233 9.12 -0.98 -21.12
CA GLY A 233 7.71 -0.86 -20.79
C GLY A 233 7.28 0.59 -20.58
N GLN A 234 8.03 1.34 -19.78
CA GLN A 234 7.77 2.77 -19.54
C GLN A 234 7.83 3.63 -20.82
N GLN A 235 8.58 3.21 -21.83
CA GLN A 235 8.64 3.90 -23.11
C GLN A 235 7.58 3.42 -24.11
N ALA A 236 7.17 2.16 -23.98
CA ALA A 236 6.23 1.52 -24.89
C ALA A 236 4.76 1.87 -24.56
N PHE A 237 4.43 2.05 -23.28
CA PHE A 237 3.08 2.34 -22.81
C PHE A 237 3.02 3.77 -22.27
N GLN A 238 1.94 4.50 -22.57
CA GLN A 238 1.75 5.89 -22.12
C GLN A 238 1.23 5.98 -20.69
N THR A 239 0.43 5.00 -20.28
CA THR A 239 -0.23 4.93 -18.97
C THR A 239 0.53 4.09 -17.95
N PHE A 240 1.72 3.61 -18.29
CA PHE A 240 2.57 2.77 -17.44
C PHE A 240 3.81 3.53 -16.99
N SER A 241 4.01 3.66 -15.70
CA SER A 241 5.20 4.29 -15.10
C SER A 241 5.95 3.33 -14.18
N VAL A 242 7.24 3.58 -13.99
CA VAL A 242 8.11 2.78 -13.13
C VAL A 242 8.84 3.69 -12.15
N VAL A 243 8.68 3.41 -10.88
CA VAL A 243 9.46 4.00 -9.79
C VAL A 243 10.69 3.12 -9.56
N PRO A 244 11.92 3.63 -9.76
CA PRO A 244 13.14 2.84 -9.66
C PRO A 244 13.45 2.43 -8.21
N PRO A 245 14.38 1.46 -8.00
CA PRO A 245 14.81 1.06 -6.67
C PRO A 245 15.41 2.26 -5.88
N SER A 246 15.45 2.15 -4.58
CA SER A 246 15.95 3.18 -3.64
C SER A 246 15.09 4.46 -3.55
N VAL A 247 13.84 4.41 -3.96
CA VAL A 247 12.85 5.47 -3.69
C VAL A 247 12.08 5.17 -2.42
N GLY A 248 11.54 3.96 -2.30
CA GLY A 248 10.81 3.53 -1.12
C GLY A 248 9.98 2.27 -1.37
N ILE A 249 9.30 1.83 -0.32
CA ILE A 249 8.32 0.73 -0.35
C ILE A 249 7.09 1.19 -1.14
N VAL A 250 6.53 0.32 -1.96
CA VAL A 250 5.39 0.61 -2.84
C VAL A 250 4.22 1.29 -2.11
N HIS A 251 3.86 0.85 -0.91
CA HIS A 251 2.72 1.40 -0.16
C HIS A 251 3.00 2.81 0.36
N GLN A 252 4.24 3.06 0.79
CA GLN A 252 4.66 4.38 1.24
C GLN A 252 4.82 5.35 0.07
N VAL A 253 5.42 4.89 -1.03
CA VAL A 253 5.49 5.66 -2.29
C VAL A 253 4.07 5.98 -2.79
N ASN A 254 3.15 5.01 -2.73
CA ASN A 254 1.75 5.24 -3.07
C ASN A 254 1.12 6.34 -2.21
N LEU A 255 1.27 6.28 -0.89
CA LEU A 255 0.70 7.26 0.03
C LEU A 255 1.35 8.64 -0.13
N GLU A 256 2.68 8.72 -0.20
CA GLU A 256 3.45 9.96 -0.20
C GLU A 256 3.47 10.68 -1.55
N TYR A 257 3.48 9.94 -2.67
CA TYR A 257 3.72 10.51 -4.00
C TYR A 257 2.60 10.25 -5.02
N LEU A 258 2.01 9.03 -5.04
CA LEU A 258 1.11 8.63 -6.13
C LEU A 258 -0.36 8.97 -5.84
N ALA A 259 -0.78 8.95 -4.57
CA ALA A 259 -2.16 9.24 -4.19
C ALA A 259 -2.55 10.68 -4.53
N GLN A 260 -3.69 10.84 -5.19
CA GLN A 260 -4.26 12.13 -5.55
C GLN A 260 -5.49 12.49 -4.72
N GLY A 261 -6.15 11.49 -4.12
CA GLY A 261 -7.40 11.62 -3.39
C GLY A 261 -8.60 11.82 -4.30
N VAL A 262 -8.52 12.75 -5.26
CA VAL A 262 -9.50 12.97 -6.33
C VAL A 262 -8.77 12.98 -7.66
N MET A 263 -9.27 12.22 -8.62
CA MET A 263 -8.78 12.14 -9.98
C MET A 263 -9.71 12.87 -10.95
N GLU A 264 -9.17 13.20 -12.12
CA GLU A 264 -9.94 13.82 -13.20
C GLU A 264 -9.70 13.06 -14.51
N LYS A 265 -10.77 12.83 -15.27
CA LYS A 265 -10.71 12.32 -16.64
C LYS A 265 -11.82 12.97 -17.47
N ASP A 266 -11.44 13.58 -18.58
CA ASP A 266 -12.38 14.22 -19.52
C ASP A 266 -13.31 15.25 -18.87
N GLY A 267 -12.81 16.03 -17.91
CA GLY A 267 -13.55 17.05 -17.17
C GLY A 267 -14.46 16.49 -16.05
N VAL A 268 -14.44 15.18 -15.82
CA VAL A 268 -15.20 14.52 -14.75
C VAL A 268 -14.25 14.16 -13.60
N TYR A 269 -14.58 14.62 -12.41
CA TYR A 269 -13.86 14.35 -11.17
C TYR A 269 -14.48 13.16 -10.42
N PHE A 270 -13.64 12.34 -9.79
CA PHE A 270 -14.05 11.14 -9.07
C PHE A 270 -13.02 10.74 -8.01
N PRO A 271 -13.41 9.91 -7.00
CA PRO A 271 -12.48 9.47 -5.97
C PRO A 271 -11.30 8.70 -6.55
N ASP A 272 -10.11 8.95 -6.03
CA ASP A 272 -8.97 8.06 -6.20
C ASP A 272 -9.30 6.71 -5.55
N THR A 273 -9.24 5.64 -6.34
CA THR A 273 -9.48 4.27 -5.90
C THR A 273 -8.53 3.33 -6.63
N LEU A 274 -8.06 2.29 -5.98
CA LEU A 274 -7.09 1.41 -6.60
C LEU A 274 -7.18 -0.04 -6.15
N VAL A 275 -6.57 -0.90 -6.94
CA VAL A 275 -6.11 -2.21 -6.49
C VAL A 275 -4.60 -2.30 -6.67
N GLY A 276 -3.94 -3.08 -5.82
CA GLY A 276 -2.51 -3.29 -5.91
C GLY A 276 -2.16 -4.77 -5.86
N THR A 277 -1.02 -5.15 -6.42
CA THR A 277 -0.55 -6.54 -6.42
C THR A 277 0.18 -6.91 -5.14
N ASP A 278 -0.14 -6.25 -4.05
CA ASP A 278 0.38 -6.55 -2.72
C ASP A 278 -0.72 -6.41 -1.66
N SER A 279 -0.68 -7.27 -0.63
CA SER A 279 -1.69 -7.28 0.42
C SER A 279 -1.74 -5.99 1.23
N HIS A 280 -0.60 -5.32 1.46
CA HIS A 280 -0.52 -4.06 2.21
C HIS A 280 -0.89 -2.81 1.39
N THR A 281 -1.44 -2.97 0.19
CA THR A 281 -2.08 -1.89 -0.58
C THR A 281 -3.09 -1.11 0.28
N THR A 282 -3.69 -1.78 1.26
CA THR A 282 -4.63 -1.20 2.22
C THR A 282 -4.08 -0.05 3.06
N MET A 283 -2.75 0.18 3.10
CA MET A 283 -2.18 1.36 3.74
C MET A 283 -2.79 2.68 3.23
N ILE A 284 -3.19 2.71 1.97
CA ILE A 284 -3.81 3.87 1.34
C ILE A 284 -5.16 4.25 1.94
N ASN A 285 -5.82 3.30 2.63
CA ASN A 285 -7.11 3.57 3.25
C ASN A 285 -7.02 4.60 4.40
N GLY A 286 -5.82 4.79 4.96
CA GLY A 286 -5.57 5.81 5.98
C GLY A 286 -5.80 7.25 5.51
N ILE A 287 -5.74 7.52 4.18
CA ILE A 287 -6.01 8.84 3.57
C ILE A 287 -7.41 8.94 2.96
N GLY A 288 -8.30 7.98 3.24
CA GLY A 288 -9.66 7.97 2.69
C GLY A 288 -9.76 7.49 1.24
N VAL A 289 -8.74 6.78 0.75
CA VAL A 289 -8.73 6.15 -0.57
C VAL A 289 -9.13 4.68 -0.43
N VAL A 290 -10.17 4.26 -1.16
CA VAL A 290 -10.59 2.85 -1.21
C VAL A 290 -9.58 2.07 -2.05
N GLY A 291 -8.97 1.06 -1.44
CA GLY A 291 -7.99 0.22 -2.13
C GLY A 291 -7.65 -1.03 -1.34
N TRP A 292 -7.36 -2.12 -2.05
CA TRP A 292 -6.95 -3.40 -1.44
C TRP A 292 -6.03 -4.21 -2.36
N GLY A 293 -5.44 -5.25 -1.80
CA GLY A 293 -4.59 -6.19 -2.51
C GLY A 293 -5.37 -7.20 -3.33
N VAL A 294 -4.93 -7.45 -4.56
CA VAL A 294 -5.48 -8.45 -5.48
C VAL A 294 -4.37 -9.32 -6.07
N GLY A 295 -4.73 -10.43 -6.68
CA GLY A 295 -3.81 -11.23 -7.49
C GLY A 295 -3.43 -10.54 -8.80
N GLY A 296 -2.38 -11.06 -9.47
CA GLY A 296 -1.91 -10.50 -10.74
C GLY A 296 -2.99 -10.48 -11.81
N ILE A 297 -3.77 -11.56 -11.94
CA ILE A 297 -4.82 -11.68 -12.97
C ILE A 297 -5.91 -10.62 -12.80
N GLU A 298 -6.33 -10.33 -11.56
CA GLU A 298 -7.33 -9.29 -11.30
C GLU A 298 -6.79 -7.89 -11.60
N ALA A 299 -5.50 -7.64 -11.27
CA ALA A 299 -4.85 -6.39 -11.63
C ALA A 299 -4.76 -6.21 -13.15
N GLU A 300 -4.36 -7.26 -13.88
CA GLU A 300 -4.32 -7.25 -15.35
C GLU A 300 -5.69 -7.02 -15.98
N ALA A 301 -6.72 -7.69 -15.48
CA ALA A 301 -8.10 -7.47 -15.91
C ALA A 301 -8.50 -5.99 -15.73
N GLY A 302 -8.15 -5.39 -14.58
CA GLY A 302 -8.35 -3.96 -14.32
C GLY A 302 -7.58 -3.06 -15.29
N MET A 303 -6.32 -3.39 -15.61
CA MET A 303 -5.54 -2.67 -16.65
C MET A 303 -6.25 -2.68 -18.00
N LEU A 304 -6.89 -3.79 -18.35
CA LEU A 304 -7.63 -3.96 -19.61
C LEU A 304 -9.07 -3.42 -19.53
N GLY A 305 -9.41 -2.68 -18.47
CA GLY A 305 -10.71 -2.03 -18.28
C GLY A 305 -11.85 -2.98 -17.94
N GLN A 306 -11.53 -4.15 -17.38
CA GLN A 306 -12.55 -5.01 -16.77
C GLN A 306 -12.78 -4.55 -15.30
N PRO A 307 -14.02 -4.59 -14.81
CA PRO A 307 -14.27 -4.38 -13.39
C PRO A 307 -13.59 -5.45 -12.54
N VAL A 308 -13.10 -5.06 -11.38
CA VAL A 308 -12.75 -6.00 -10.31
C VAL A 308 -14.03 -6.40 -9.61
N THR A 309 -14.40 -7.67 -9.74
CA THR A 309 -15.67 -8.18 -9.20
C THR A 309 -15.47 -8.77 -7.82
N PHE A 310 -16.31 -8.39 -6.86
CA PHE A 310 -16.29 -8.94 -5.50
C PHE A 310 -17.72 -9.03 -4.93
N LEU A 311 -17.91 -9.89 -3.94
CA LEU A 311 -19.21 -10.01 -3.26
C LEU A 311 -19.49 -8.76 -2.43
N VAL A 312 -20.76 -8.35 -2.40
CA VAL A 312 -21.19 -7.23 -1.53
C VAL A 312 -20.70 -7.48 -0.10
N PRO A 313 -19.94 -6.52 0.50
CA PRO A 313 -19.33 -6.75 1.79
C PRO A 313 -20.29 -6.47 2.95
N GLU A 314 -20.08 -7.18 4.03
CA GLU A 314 -20.44 -6.69 5.36
C GLU A 314 -19.43 -5.58 5.74
N VAL A 315 -19.90 -4.57 6.47
CA VAL A 315 -19.05 -3.47 6.95
C VAL A 315 -19.09 -3.44 8.46
N VAL A 316 -17.92 -3.62 9.09
CA VAL A 316 -17.76 -3.53 10.54
C VAL A 316 -17.24 -2.15 10.90
N GLY A 317 -18.02 -1.39 11.66
CA GLY A 317 -17.60 -0.10 12.20
C GLY A 317 -16.79 -0.27 13.48
N VAL A 318 -15.65 0.40 13.59
CA VAL A 318 -14.89 0.48 14.86
C VAL A 318 -14.97 1.91 15.37
N HIS A 319 -15.78 2.11 16.41
CA HIS A 319 -15.92 3.39 17.08
C HIS A 319 -14.75 3.60 18.03
N MET A 320 -13.88 4.54 17.69
CA MET A 320 -12.71 4.90 18.47
C MET A 320 -13.00 6.11 19.37
N THR A 321 -12.65 5.99 20.65
CA THR A 321 -12.80 7.05 21.66
C THR A 321 -11.47 7.29 22.39
N GLY A 322 -11.35 8.41 23.09
CA GLY A 322 -10.15 8.73 23.86
C GLY A 322 -8.92 9.03 23.01
N GLU A 323 -7.76 9.01 23.64
CA GLU A 323 -6.46 9.27 23.02
C GLU A 323 -5.43 8.24 23.50
N LEU A 324 -4.40 7.98 22.67
CA LEU A 324 -3.27 7.14 23.07
C LEU A 324 -2.50 7.79 24.21
N ARG A 325 -2.17 6.98 25.23
CA ARG A 325 -1.38 7.45 26.37
C ARG A 325 0.06 7.72 25.95
N GLU A 326 0.74 8.60 26.69
CA GLU A 326 2.18 8.84 26.51
C GLU A 326 2.97 7.52 26.56
N GLY A 327 3.86 7.31 25.58
CA GLY A 327 4.67 6.10 25.45
C GLY A 327 4.00 4.96 24.70
N VAL A 328 2.72 5.08 24.34
CA VAL A 328 2.02 4.13 23.45
C VAL A 328 2.15 4.62 22.00
N THR A 329 2.43 3.69 21.11
CA THR A 329 2.75 3.99 19.70
C THR A 329 1.63 3.52 18.75
N ALA A 330 1.68 4.02 17.51
CA ALA A 330 0.79 3.54 16.44
C ALA A 330 0.94 2.03 16.20
N THR A 331 2.13 1.46 16.40
CA THR A 331 2.35 0.01 16.29
C THR A 331 1.62 -0.76 17.41
N ASP A 332 1.64 -0.26 18.64
CA ASP A 332 0.90 -0.88 19.74
C ASP A 332 -0.61 -0.88 19.44
N LEU A 333 -1.13 0.24 18.92
CA LEU A 333 -2.51 0.36 18.46
C LEU A 333 -2.81 -0.65 17.34
N ALA A 334 -1.97 -0.73 16.32
CA ALA A 334 -2.18 -1.63 15.18
C ALA A 334 -2.17 -3.10 15.59
N LEU A 335 -1.29 -3.49 16.53
CA LEU A 335 -1.25 -4.84 17.09
C LEU A 335 -2.50 -5.14 17.94
N HIS A 336 -2.95 -4.18 18.72
CA HIS A 336 -4.18 -4.30 19.52
C HIS A 336 -5.41 -4.47 18.63
N VAL A 337 -5.55 -3.61 17.60
CA VAL A 337 -6.62 -3.69 16.58
C VAL A 337 -6.57 -5.04 15.86
N THR A 338 -5.38 -5.51 15.51
CA THR A 338 -5.19 -6.81 14.85
C THR A 338 -5.71 -7.96 15.71
N GLN A 339 -5.39 -7.98 17.00
CA GLN A 339 -5.91 -9.00 17.92
C GLN A 339 -7.44 -8.90 18.05
N MET A 340 -7.97 -7.70 18.27
CA MET A 340 -9.41 -7.44 18.45
C MET A 340 -10.21 -7.90 17.22
N LEU A 341 -9.85 -7.42 16.03
CA LEU A 341 -10.58 -7.72 14.79
C LEU A 341 -10.41 -9.19 14.37
N ARG A 342 -9.22 -9.79 14.59
CA ARG A 342 -9.03 -11.21 14.31
C ARG A 342 -9.88 -12.09 15.20
N SER A 343 -10.05 -11.70 16.46
CA SER A 343 -10.90 -12.41 17.43
C SER A 343 -12.39 -12.25 17.10
N HIS A 344 -12.78 -11.09 16.56
CA HIS A 344 -14.16 -10.82 16.14
C HIS A 344 -14.53 -11.57 14.82
N GLY A 345 -13.57 -11.76 13.92
CA GLY A 345 -13.79 -12.47 12.66
C GLY A 345 -14.27 -11.56 11.53
N VAL A 346 -13.36 -10.77 10.98
CA VAL A 346 -13.62 -9.79 9.90
C VAL A 346 -13.16 -10.26 8.52
N VAL A 347 -12.91 -11.56 8.33
CA VAL A 347 -12.41 -12.10 7.06
C VAL A 347 -13.38 -11.82 5.93
N GLY A 348 -12.89 -11.15 4.87
CA GLY A 348 -13.68 -10.77 3.71
C GLY A 348 -14.63 -9.59 3.92
N LYS A 349 -14.63 -8.99 5.11
CA LYS A 349 -15.43 -7.79 5.42
C LYS A 349 -14.63 -6.53 5.16
N PHE A 350 -15.31 -5.40 5.05
CA PHE A 350 -14.73 -4.07 5.16
C PHE A 350 -14.74 -3.66 6.64
N VAL A 351 -13.70 -2.94 7.06
CA VAL A 351 -13.65 -2.32 8.38
C VAL A 351 -13.55 -0.81 8.18
N GLU A 352 -14.40 -0.04 8.86
CA GLU A 352 -14.30 1.42 8.91
C GLU A 352 -14.04 1.89 10.33
N PHE A 353 -13.03 2.75 10.50
CA PHE A 353 -12.69 3.37 11.77
C PHE A 353 -13.29 4.77 11.83
N PHE A 354 -13.98 5.09 12.91
CA PHE A 354 -14.71 6.35 13.05
C PHE A 354 -14.78 6.83 14.51
N GLY A 355 -15.31 8.02 14.73
CA GLY A 355 -15.45 8.64 16.05
C GLY A 355 -14.32 9.62 16.39
N ASP A 356 -14.43 10.26 17.54
CA ASP A 356 -13.51 11.32 17.96
C ASP A 356 -12.07 10.83 18.14
N GLY A 357 -11.89 9.58 18.63
CA GLY A 357 -10.58 8.95 18.72
C GLY A 357 -9.93 8.75 17.35
N ALA A 358 -10.67 8.30 16.34
CA ALA A 358 -10.18 8.17 14.97
C ALA A 358 -9.81 9.54 14.36
N ALA A 359 -10.61 10.59 14.62
CA ALA A 359 -10.35 11.95 14.20
C ALA A 359 -9.08 12.55 14.84
N ALA A 360 -8.79 12.18 16.08
CA ALA A 360 -7.62 12.66 16.81
C ALA A 360 -6.30 12.04 16.27
N LEU A 361 -6.33 10.83 15.72
CA LEU A 361 -5.14 10.14 15.21
C LEU A 361 -4.50 10.93 14.05
N PRO A 362 -3.16 11.15 14.10
CA PRO A 362 -2.40 11.61 12.93
C PRO A 362 -2.58 10.66 11.75
N LEU A 363 -2.47 11.17 10.52
CA LEU A 363 -2.67 10.33 9.33
C LEU A 363 -1.69 9.16 9.25
N ALA A 364 -0.44 9.35 9.66
CA ALA A 364 0.55 8.27 9.69
C ALA A 364 0.12 7.09 10.60
N ASP A 365 -0.56 7.39 11.72
CA ASP A 365 -1.08 6.36 12.63
C ASP A 365 -2.27 5.64 12.00
N ARG A 366 -3.18 6.36 11.33
CA ARG A 366 -4.28 5.76 10.56
C ARG A 366 -3.74 4.83 9.46
N ALA A 367 -2.72 5.27 8.72
CA ALA A 367 -2.06 4.47 7.69
C ALA A 367 -1.39 3.21 8.26
N THR A 368 -0.79 3.30 9.45
CA THR A 368 -0.21 2.17 10.18
C THR A 368 -1.28 1.12 10.52
N VAL A 369 -2.44 1.53 11.02
CA VAL A 369 -3.57 0.63 11.31
C VAL A 369 -4.16 0.04 10.02
N ALA A 370 -4.38 0.86 9.00
CA ALA A 370 -4.92 0.43 7.71
C ALA A 370 -4.00 -0.56 6.98
N ASN A 371 -2.67 -0.38 7.10
CA ASN A 371 -1.67 -1.27 6.52
C ASN A 371 -1.82 -2.71 7.00
N MET A 372 -2.22 -2.92 8.26
CA MET A 372 -2.37 -4.26 8.85
C MET A 372 -3.73 -4.92 8.57
N ALA A 373 -4.52 -4.43 7.60
CA ALA A 373 -5.78 -5.08 7.22
C ALA A 373 -5.62 -6.57 6.85
N PRO A 374 -4.58 -7.00 6.12
CA PRO A 374 -4.33 -8.42 5.86
C PRO A 374 -4.11 -9.24 7.13
N GLU A 375 -3.42 -8.70 8.12
CA GLU A 375 -3.11 -9.37 9.38
C GLU A 375 -4.37 -9.60 10.22
N TYR A 376 -5.29 -8.63 10.30
CA TYR A 376 -6.57 -8.88 10.96
C TYR A 376 -7.60 -9.57 10.04
N GLY A 377 -7.32 -9.70 8.75
CA GLY A 377 -8.07 -10.52 7.80
C GLY A 377 -9.21 -9.78 7.09
N ALA A 378 -9.30 -8.46 7.22
CA ALA A 378 -10.26 -7.65 6.48
C ALA A 378 -9.80 -7.39 5.04
N THR A 379 -10.74 -7.12 4.14
CA THR A 379 -10.42 -6.66 2.79
C THR A 379 -9.73 -5.30 2.82
N MET A 380 -10.17 -4.41 3.70
CA MET A 380 -9.56 -3.09 3.95
C MET A 380 -9.86 -2.59 5.36
N GLY A 381 -9.05 -1.61 5.82
CA GLY A 381 -9.24 -0.90 7.08
C GLY A 381 -9.30 0.60 6.81
N PHE A 382 -10.49 1.13 6.61
CA PHE A 382 -10.73 2.43 6.02
C PHE A 382 -10.94 3.52 7.06
N PHE A 383 -10.29 4.67 6.86
CA PHE A 383 -10.54 5.90 7.61
C PHE A 383 -11.16 6.93 6.67
N PRO A 384 -12.33 7.50 7.01
CA PRO A 384 -12.94 8.59 6.24
C PRO A 384 -12.02 9.82 6.13
N MET A 385 -12.19 10.57 5.03
CA MET A 385 -11.42 11.76 4.74
C MET A 385 -11.84 12.95 5.61
N ASP A 386 -10.85 13.67 6.13
CA ASP A 386 -11.01 14.86 6.95
C ASP A 386 -9.84 15.84 6.78
N GLU A 387 -9.75 16.85 7.64
CA GLU A 387 -8.68 17.86 7.64
C GLU A 387 -7.29 17.26 7.79
N ARG A 388 -7.15 16.12 8.49
CA ARG A 388 -5.85 15.42 8.63
C ARG A 388 -5.34 14.91 7.29
N CYS A 389 -6.25 14.52 6.39
CA CYS A 389 -5.90 14.13 5.02
C CYS A 389 -5.37 15.32 4.23
N SER A 390 -6.03 16.49 4.31
CA SER A 390 -5.57 17.72 3.66
C SER A 390 -4.19 18.16 4.17
N ASP A 391 -3.97 18.10 5.48
CA ASP A 391 -2.69 18.42 6.08
C ASP A 391 -1.57 17.50 5.59
N TYR A 392 -1.85 16.21 5.47
CA TYR A 392 -0.88 15.24 4.96
C TYR A 392 -0.57 15.46 3.46
N LEU A 393 -1.57 15.72 2.64
CA LEU A 393 -1.39 16.06 1.22
C LEU A 393 -0.52 17.30 1.07
N ARG A 394 -0.69 18.31 1.93
CA ARG A 394 0.14 19.52 1.97
C ARG A 394 1.57 19.21 2.37
N GLN A 395 1.77 18.42 3.44
CA GLN A 395 3.08 18.01 3.93
C GLN A 395 3.86 17.18 2.90
N THR A 396 3.17 16.42 2.07
CA THR A 396 3.75 15.59 1.00
C THR A 396 3.80 16.31 -0.36
N GLY A 397 3.58 17.64 -0.39
CA GLY A 397 3.89 18.52 -1.51
C GLY A 397 2.81 18.62 -2.59
N ARG A 398 1.55 18.23 -2.31
CA ARG A 398 0.42 18.52 -3.20
C ARG A 398 0.14 20.02 -3.20
N SER A 399 -0.27 20.55 -4.36
CA SER A 399 -0.58 21.99 -4.47
C SER A 399 -1.86 22.36 -3.72
N GLU A 400 -1.97 23.61 -3.28
CA GLU A 400 -3.19 24.10 -2.60
C GLU A 400 -4.42 24.00 -3.51
N GLU A 401 -4.25 24.13 -4.84
CA GLU A 401 -5.33 23.94 -5.80
C GLU A 401 -5.84 22.49 -5.80
N ALA A 402 -4.91 21.50 -5.75
CA ALA A 402 -5.27 20.09 -5.68
C ALA A 402 -5.98 19.78 -4.35
N ILE A 403 -5.46 20.29 -3.23
CA ILE A 403 -6.03 20.09 -1.90
C ILE A 403 -7.42 20.72 -1.81
N THR A 404 -7.58 21.95 -2.30
CA THR A 404 -8.89 22.63 -2.33
C THR A 404 -9.89 21.87 -3.23
N THR A 405 -9.43 21.33 -4.36
CA THR A 405 -10.25 20.48 -5.23
C THR A 405 -10.71 19.22 -4.51
N TYR A 406 -9.80 18.56 -3.80
CA TYR A 406 -10.06 17.38 -2.99
C TYR A 406 -11.13 17.65 -1.93
N GLU A 407 -10.95 18.70 -1.12
CA GLU A 407 -11.91 19.07 -0.08
C GLU A 407 -13.29 19.40 -0.66
N ASN A 408 -13.34 20.26 -1.69
CA ASN A 408 -14.59 20.70 -2.29
C ASN A 408 -15.35 19.55 -2.93
N TYR A 409 -14.63 18.61 -3.56
CA TYR A 409 -15.23 17.41 -4.14
C TYR A 409 -15.91 16.56 -3.06
N PHE A 410 -15.19 16.19 -1.99
CA PHE A 410 -15.76 15.34 -0.95
C PHE A 410 -16.84 16.03 -0.12
N LYS A 411 -16.76 17.37 0.07
CA LYS A 411 -17.85 18.17 0.64
C LYS A 411 -19.10 18.14 -0.26
N ALA A 412 -18.92 18.26 -1.59
CA ALA A 412 -20.02 18.17 -2.56
C ALA A 412 -20.65 16.76 -2.63
N GLN A 413 -19.92 15.72 -2.26
CA GLN A 413 -20.40 14.33 -2.18
C GLN A 413 -21.02 13.96 -0.82
N ASN A 414 -21.05 14.87 0.17
CA ASN A 414 -21.39 14.57 1.58
C ASN A 414 -20.53 13.44 2.19
N LEU A 415 -19.25 13.39 1.81
CA LEU A 415 -18.28 12.39 2.27
C LEU A 415 -17.19 12.97 3.18
N TRP A 416 -17.19 14.29 3.39
CA TRP A 416 -16.18 15.00 4.16
C TRP A 416 -16.45 14.99 5.66
N GLY A 417 -15.43 14.65 6.43
CA GLY A 417 -15.43 14.66 7.89
C GLY A 417 -15.55 13.27 8.50
N MET A 418 -14.98 13.13 9.70
CA MET A 418 -15.04 11.87 10.45
C MET A 418 -16.46 11.65 10.98
N PRO A 419 -17.13 10.52 10.65
CA PRO A 419 -18.48 10.21 11.17
C PRO A 419 -18.48 10.05 12.69
N ARG A 420 -19.62 10.38 13.31
CA ARG A 420 -19.88 10.15 14.72
C ARG A 420 -20.71 8.90 14.92
N ASN A 421 -20.74 8.43 16.17
CA ASN A 421 -21.58 7.29 16.52
C ASN A 421 -23.06 7.56 16.22
N GLY A 422 -23.67 6.67 15.43
CA GLY A 422 -25.07 6.78 14.99
C GLY A 422 -25.28 7.54 13.68
N ASP A 423 -24.25 8.13 13.05
CA ASP A 423 -24.38 8.78 11.74
C ASP A 423 -24.57 7.77 10.60
N LEU A 424 -23.87 6.63 10.68
CA LEU A 424 -23.84 5.60 9.65
C LEU A 424 -24.39 4.26 10.17
N ASP A 425 -24.90 3.45 9.25
CA ASP A 425 -25.39 2.11 9.54
C ASP A 425 -24.30 1.08 9.18
N TYR A 426 -23.77 0.37 10.19
CA TYR A 426 -22.79 -0.71 10.01
C TYR A 426 -23.47 -2.07 10.22
N THR A 427 -22.93 -3.13 9.58
CA THR A 427 -23.40 -4.52 9.79
C THR A 427 -23.17 -4.96 11.24
N ASP A 428 -22.03 -4.54 11.80
CA ASP A 428 -21.66 -4.74 13.18
C ASP A 428 -20.80 -3.56 13.67
N GLN A 429 -20.74 -3.34 14.99
CA GLN A 429 -19.98 -2.24 15.56
C GLN A 429 -19.18 -2.70 16.77
N LEU A 430 -17.92 -2.28 16.81
CA LEU A 430 -17.01 -2.51 17.92
C LEU A 430 -16.62 -1.17 18.56
N GLU A 431 -16.37 -1.20 19.88
CA GLU A 431 -15.89 -0.06 20.63
C GLU A 431 -14.40 -0.21 20.95
N LEU A 432 -13.63 0.84 20.76
CA LEU A 432 -12.19 0.89 21.08
C LEU A 432 -11.86 2.19 21.81
N ASP A 433 -11.55 2.08 23.10
CA ASP A 433 -10.97 3.18 23.86
C ASP A 433 -9.45 3.18 23.67
N LEU A 434 -8.92 4.21 22.99
CA LEU A 434 -7.49 4.36 22.72
C LEU A 434 -6.66 4.45 24.01
N SER A 435 -7.24 4.94 25.10
CA SER A 435 -6.55 5.02 26.41
C SER A 435 -6.29 3.66 27.05
N ALA A 436 -7.01 2.61 26.61
CA ALA A 436 -6.82 1.24 27.08
C ALA A 436 -5.70 0.48 26.36
N VAL A 437 -5.16 1.03 25.26
CA VAL A 437 -4.06 0.41 24.53
C VAL A 437 -2.77 0.46 25.36
N GLU A 438 -2.07 -0.66 25.41
CA GLU A 438 -0.83 -0.82 26.15
C GLU A 438 0.35 -1.18 25.23
N PRO A 439 1.59 -0.79 25.59
CA PRO A 439 2.77 -1.22 24.87
C PRO A 439 2.85 -2.74 24.74
N ALA A 440 3.09 -3.22 23.51
CA ALA A 440 3.01 -4.62 23.19
C ALA A 440 4.04 -5.04 22.14
N VAL A 441 4.24 -6.35 22.05
CA VAL A 441 4.95 -7.03 20.97
C VAL A 441 4.05 -8.12 20.40
N SER A 442 4.37 -8.64 19.25
CA SER A 442 3.64 -9.73 18.60
C SER A 442 4.56 -10.91 18.31
N GLY A 443 4.01 -12.10 18.33
CA GLY A 443 4.70 -13.35 18.04
C GLY A 443 4.44 -14.42 19.11
N PRO A 444 5.05 -15.63 18.94
CA PRO A 444 6.18 -15.92 18.03
C PRO A 444 5.82 -16.26 16.59
N ARG A 445 4.56 -16.44 16.25
CA ARG A 445 4.16 -16.99 14.95
C ARG A 445 3.36 -16.03 14.08
N ARG A 446 2.46 -15.25 14.69
CA ARG A 446 1.47 -14.45 13.95
C ARG A 446 1.34 -13.05 14.52
N PRO A 447 0.98 -12.05 13.73
CA PRO A 447 0.78 -10.69 14.20
C PRO A 447 -0.28 -10.55 15.30
N GLN A 448 -1.32 -11.38 15.30
CA GLN A 448 -2.35 -11.41 16.34
C GLN A 448 -1.92 -12.10 17.64
N ASP A 449 -0.76 -12.73 17.70
CA ASP A 449 -0.20 -13.29 18.94
C ASP A 449 0.35 -12.13 19.81
N HIS A 450 -0.56 -11.30 20.29
CA HIS A 450 -0.31 -10.07 21.02
C HIS A 450 0.16 -10.36 22.45
N ILE A 451 1.31 -9.80 22.84
CA ILE A 451 1.90 -9.97 24.18
C ILE A 451 2.20 -8.58 24.75
N ARG A 452 1.62 -8.25 25.90
CA ARG A 452 1.93 -7.01 26.62
C ARG A 452 3.40 -6.98 27.00
N LEU A 453 4.05 -5.83 26.85
CA LEU A 453 5.49 -5.69 27.08
C LEU A 453 5.91 -6.11 28.50
N ASN A 454 5.09 -5.83 29.51
CA ASN A 454 5.35 -6.20 30.90
C ASN A 454 5.24 -7.72 31.16
N SER A 455 4.58 -8.49 30.30
CA SER A 455 4.41 -9.95 30.44
C SER A 455 5.31 -10.78 29.52
N ILE A 456 6.17 -10.14 28.72
CA ILE A 456 6.97 -10.83 27.68
C ILE A 456 7.87 -11.91 28.28
N ARG A 457 8.49 -11.65 29.45
CA ARG A 457 9.39 -12.60 30.12
C ARG A 457 8.69 -13.90 30.49
N ASP A 458 7.51 -13.80 31.10
CA ASP A 458 6.78 -14.97 31.57
C ASP A 458 6.11 -15.71 30.41
N SER A 459 5.62 -14.97 29.41
CA SER A 459 5.10 -15.52 28.15
C SER A 459 6.18 -16.31 27.41
N PHE A 460 7.39 -15.76 27.29
CA PHE A 460 8.51 -16.45 26.63
C PHE A 460 8.88 -17.74 27.35
N ARG A 461 9.04 -17.72 28.69
CA ARG A 461 9.36 -18.91 29.48
C ARG A 461 8.30 -20.01 29.32
N LYS A 462 7.03 -19.64 29.32
CA LYS A 462 5.93 -20.56 29.07
C LYS A 462 6.01 -21.17 27.66
N LEU A 463 6.25 -20.35 26.64
CA LEU A 463 6.34 -20.79 25.24
C LEU A 463 7.51 -21.72 24.98
N VAL A 464 8.67 -21.54 25.63
CA VAL A 464 9.84 -22.40 25.47
C VAL A 464 9.51 -23.86 25.83
N SER A 465 8.84 -24.08 26.94
CA SER A 465 8.52 -25.43 27.44
C SER A 465 7.21 -26.00 26.89
N MET A 466 6.30 -25.16 26.44
CA MET A 466 4.98 -25.56 25.94
C MET A 466 5.12 -26.48 24.71
N PRO A 467 4.33 -27.55 24.58
CA PRO A 467 4.37 -28.45 23.42
C PRO A 467 4.19 -27.73 22.08
N VAL A 468 4.87 -28.22 21.03
CA VAL A 468 4.73 -27.66 19.67
C VAL A 468 3.29 -27.75 19.16
N ALA A 469 2.56 -28.81 19.51
CA ALA A 469 1.14 -28.98 19.18
C ALA A 469 0.24 -27.91 19.79
N GLU A 470 0.64 -27.32 20.92
CA GLU A 470 -0.07 -26.26 21.64
C GLU A 470 0.44 -24.86 21.24
N GLY A 471 1.35 -24.77 20.27
CA GLY A 471 1.88 -23.50 19.81
C GLY A 471 3.20 -23.06 20.44
N GLY A 472 3.78 -23.86 21.36
CA GLY A 472 5.08 -23.62 21.95
C GLY A 472 6.26 -24.16 21.15
N TYR A 473 7.44 -24.11 21.76
CA TYR A 473 8.69 -24.62 21.16
C TYR A 473 9.03 -26.06 21.56
N GLY A 474 8.38 -26.62 22.58
CA GLY A 474 8.58 -27.99 23.07
C GLY A 474 10.00 -28.25 23.56
N LYS A 475 10.70 -27.21 23.99
CA LYS A 475 12.10 -27.30 24.41
C LYS A 475 12.23 -27.49 25.92
N LYS A 476 13.20 -28.30 26.31
CA LYS A 476 13.75 -28.23 27.67
C LYS A 476 14.80 -27.12 27.68
N GLU A 477 15.04 -26.50 28.83
CA GLU A 477 16.07 -25.48 28.99
C GLU A 477 17.41 -25.99 28.39
N SER A 478 17.91 -25.28 27.38
CA SER A 478 19.15 -25.64 26.69
C SER A 478 20.33 -24.95 27.38
N PRO A 479 21.47 -25.63 27.55
CA PRO A 479 22.69 -24.99 28.06
C PRO A 479 23.14 -23.91 27.06
N GLU A 480 23.89 -22.94 27.59
CA GLU A 480 24.59 -21.96 26.77
C GLU A 480 25.57 -22.65 25.81
N VAL A 481 25.57 -22.27 24.55
CA VAL A 481 26.44 -22.85 23.50
C VAL A 481 27.36 -21.76 23.00
N THR A 482 28.66 -22.05 22.93
CA THR A 482 29.61 -21.19 22.25
C THR A 482 29.59 -21.49 20.76
N VAL A 483 29.35 -20.46 19.94
CA VAL A 483 29.35 -20.56 18.47
C VAL A 483 30.44 -19.69 17.89
N SER A 484 31.14 -20.22 16.88
CA SER A 484 32.08 -19.43 16.09
C SER A 484 31.32 -18.62 15.05
N MET A 485 31.62 -17.34 15.00
CA MET A 485 31.02 -16.43 14.01
C MET A 485 31.95 -16.33 12.81
N HIS A 486 31.41 -16.53 11.62
CA HIS A 486 32.14 -16.40 10.36
C HIS A 486 31.51 -15.28 9.54
N SER A 487 32.34 -14.42 8.98
CA SER A 487 31.86 -13.51 7.93
C SER A 487 31.43 -14.34 6.71
N PRO A 488 30.30 -14.02 6.05
CA PRO A 488 30.02 -14.53 4.73
C PRO A 488 31.24 -14.27 3.81
N ALA A 489 31.56 -15.18 2.90
CA ALA A 489 32.73 -15.05 2.03
C ALA A 489 32.74 -13.69 1.31
N GLY A 490 33.75 -12.87 1.57
CA GLY A 490 33.91 -11.54 0.96
C GLY A 490 33.36 -10.35 1.76
N VAL A 491 32.71 -10.57 2.89
CA VAL A 491 32.29 -9.47 3.76
C VAL A 491 33.38 -9.16 4.78
N PRO A 492 33.95 -7.94 4.82
CA PRO A 492 34.90 -7.58 5.87
C PRO A 492 34.21 -7.63 7.23
N VAL A 493 34.81 -8.37 8.16
CA VAL A 493 34.39 -8.30 9.56
C VAL A 493 34.96 -7.00 10.14
N PRO A 494 34.17 -6.18 10.87
CA PRO A 494 34.72 -5.01 11.55
C PRO A 494 35.88 -5.42 12.44
N VAL A 495 37.04 -4.77 12.26
CA VAL A 495 38.34 -5.33 12.73
C VAL A 495 38.60 -5.05 14.20
N ASP A 496 37.98 -4.03 14.80
CA ASP A 496 38.29 -3.62 16.18
C ASP A 496 37.25 -4.14 17.18
N GLY A 497 37.65 -5.17 17.95
CA GLY A 497 36.85 -5.69 19.06
C GLY A 497 35.90 -6.86 18.70
N PHE A 498 35.94 -7.38 17.49
CA PHE A 498 35.10 -8.50 17.08
C PHE A 498 35.60 -9.82 17.67
N SER A 499 34.83 -10.39 18.59
CA SER A 499 35.04 -11.77 19.06
C SER A 499 34.52 -12.72 18.00
N GLN A 500 35.37 -13.65 17.55
CA GLN A 500 34.97 -14.73 16.62
C GLN A 500 34.06 -15.77 17.30
N GLU A 501 33.81 -15.63 18.59
CA GLU A 501 32.97 -16.53 19.37
C GLU A 501 31.86 -15.74 20.09
N ALA A 502 30.66 -16.29 20.05
CA ALA A 502 29.53 -15.77 20.82
C ALA A 502 28.89 -16.88 21.65
N LYS A 503 28.43 -16.52 22.84
CA LYS A 503 27.65 -17.40 23.71
C LYS A 503 26.17 -17.19 23.44
N LEU A 504 25.49 -18.23 22.98
CA LEU A 504 24.07 -18.21 22.66
C LEU A 504 23.31 -19.14 23.58
N LYS A 505 22.09 -18.72 23.92
CA LYS A 505 21.11 -19.52 24.68
C LYS A 505 19.73 -19.33 24.08
N ASP A 506 18.77 -20.14 24.53
CA ASP A 506 17.38 -19.93 24.12
C ASP A 506 16.92 -18.51 24.49
N GLY A 507 16.40 -17.77 23.51
CA GLY A 507 16.02 -16.36 23.63
C GLY A 507 17.12 -15.36 23.26
N SER A 508 18.30 -15.80 22.80
CA SER A 508 19.29 -14.89 22.21
C SER A 508 18.72 -14.25 20.95
N ILE A 509 18.86 -12.93 20.84
CA ILE A 509 18.47 -12.17 19.64
C ILE A 509 19.60 -12.32 18.62
N LEU A 510 19.26 -12.69 17.39
CA LEU A 510 20.22 -12.85 16.30
C LEU A 510 20.07 -11.78 15.21
N ILE A 511 18.87 -11.20 15.09
CA ILE A 511 18.54 -10.16 14.11
C ILE A 511 17.77 -9.06 14.81
N ALA A 512 18.16 -7.82 14.55
CA ALA A 512 17.41 -6.61 14.91
C ALA A 512 17.34 -5.70 13.68
N ALA A 513 16.17 -5.64 13.04
CA ALA A 513 15.97 -4.86 11.84
C ALA A 513 14.87 -3.82 12.02
N ILE A 514 15.15 -2.57 11.65
CA ILE A 514 14.14 -1.51 11.52
C ILE A 514 13.70 -1.52 10.05
N THR A 515 12.54 -2.09 9.80
CA THR A 515 12.07 -2.35 8.43
C THR A 515 10.54 -2.43 8.38
N SER A 516 9.98 -2.62 7.20
CA SER A 516 8.54 -2.79 6.92
C SER A 516 7.77 -1.47 6.78
N CYS A 517 6.79 -1.50 5.87
CA CYS A 517 5.90 -0.37 5.61
C CYS A 517 5.08 0.08 6.83
N THR A 518 4.68 -0.84 7.70
CA THR A 518 3.87 -0.55 8.89
C THR A 518 4.57 0.43 9.84
N ASN A 519 5.86 0.22 10.11
CA ASN A 519 6.61 1.01 11.09
C ASN A 519 7.35 2.18 10.46
N THR A 520 8.01 1.96 9.32
CA THR A 520 8.95 2.93 8.75
C THR A 520 8.28 4.08 7.99
N SER A 521 6.98 3.99 7.76
CA SER A 521 6.16 5.09 7.23
C SER A 521 5.74 6.10 8.28
N ASN A 522 5.90 5.79 9.56
CA ASN A 522 5.45 6.63 10.66
C ASN A 522 6.60 7.49 11.19
N PRO A 523 6.56 8.83 10.98
CA PRO A 523 7.63 9.74 11.43
C PRO A 523 7.87 9.69 12.93
N GLY A 524 6.81 9.58 13.73
CA GLY A 524 6.90 9.51 15.19
C GLY A 524 7.67 8.28 15.67
N LEU A 525 7.39 7.12 15.07
CA LEU A 525 8.11 5.87 15.37
C LEU A 525 9.59 5.96 14.97
N MET A 526 9.88 6.50 13.79
CA MET A 526 11.24 6.62 13.29
C MET A 526 12.07 7.56 14.18
N LEU A 527 11.53 8.71 14.54
CA LEU A 527 12.19 9.65 15.46
C LEU A 527 12.37 9.05 16.85
N ALA A 528 11.40 8.29 17.37
CA ALA A 528 11.51 7.59 18.65
C ALA A 528 12.64 6.55 18.62
N ALA A 529 12.76 5.77 17.53
CA ALA A 529 13.86 4.81 17.35
C ALA A 529 15.23 5.50 17.34
N GLY A 530 15.38 6.60 16.60
CA GLY A 530 16.60 7.40 16.56
C GLY A 530 16.97 8.01 17.92
N LEU A 531 15.98 8.55 18.65
CA LEU A 531 16.18 9.06 20.00
C LEU A 531 16.57 7.97 21.01
N LEU A 532 15.99 6.77 20.87
CA LEU A 532 16.37 5.62 21.68
C LEU A 532 17.82 5.22 21.42
N ALA A 533 18.22 5.14 20.14
CA ALA A 533 19.61 4.87 19.74
C ALA A 533 20.58 5.89 20.33
N LYS A 534 20.27 7.19 20.23
CA LYS A 534 21.05 8.28 20.82
C LYS A 534 21.24 8.10 22.32
N LYS A 535 20.15 7.87 23.06
CA LYS A 535 20.21 7.63 24.52
C LYS A 535 20.98 6.36 24.88
N ALA A 536 20.95 5.33 24.04
CA ALA A 536 21.71 4.10 24.26
C ALA A 536 23.21 4.35 24.09
N VAL A 537 23.63 5.02 23.02
CA VAL A 537 25.02 5.39 22.75
C VAL A 537 25.57 6.30 23.87
N GLU A 538 24.82 7.33 24.29
CA GLU A 538 25.18 8.22 25.40
C GLU A 538 25.42 7.45 26.74
N ARG A 539 24.77 6.29 26.91
CA ARG A 539 24.96 5.41 28.07
C ARG A 539 26.04 4.34 27.87
N GLY A 540 26.74 4.37 26.75
CA GLY A 540 27.79 3.39 26.41
C GLY A 540 27.28 2.00 26.10
N LEU A 541 25.99 1.86 25.73
CA LEU A 541 25.40 0.59 25.31
C LEU A 541 25.79 0.29 23.86
N ASN A 542 26.10 -0.99 23.62
CA ASN A 542 26.47 -1.51 22.30
C ASN A 542 25.62 -2.73 21.96
N VAL A 543 25.44 -3.00 20.68
CA VAL A 543 24.80 -4.22 20.21
C VAL A 543 25.82 -5.38 20.25
N PRO A 544 25.47 -6.55 20.80
CA PRO A 544 26.37 -7.71 20.78
C PRO A 544 26.71 -8.12 19.35
N PRO A 545 27.96 -8.58 19.09
CA PRO A 545 28.45 -8.85 17.73
C PRO A 545 27.71 -9.98 17.00
N HIS A 546 26.99 -10.84 17.71
CA HIS A 546 26.19 -11.91 17.12
C HIS A 546 24.80 -11.43 16.63
N VAL A 547 24.43 -10.16 16.88
CA VAL A 547 23.16 -9.60 16.44
C VAL A 547 23.39 -8.86 15.11
N LYS A 548 22.80 -9.35 14.03
CA LYS A 548 22.78 -8.62 12.76
C LYS A 548 21.79 -7.45 12.87
N THR A 549 22.30 -6.24 12.74
CA THR A 549 21.50 -5.00 12.73
C THR A 549 21.37 -4.45 11.32
N SER A 550 20.26 -3.80 11.03
CA SER A 550 20.01 -3.10 9.77
C SER A 550 18.85 -2.13 9.88
N ILE A 551 18.84 -1.10 9.02
CA ILE A 551 17.68 -0.27 8.79
C ILE A 551 17.38 -0.19 7.29
N ALA A 552 16.12 -0.46 6.93
CA ALA A 552 15.59 -0.25 5.60
C ALA A 552 14.39 0.71 5.71
N PRO A 553 14.63 2.03 5.57
CA PRO A 553 13.58 3.02 5.68
C PRO A 553 12.49 2.81 4.62
N GLY A 554 11.25 3.16 4.94
CA GLY A 554 10.12 2.98 4.04
C GLY A 554 10.17 3.90 2.82
N SER A 555 10.83 5.06 2.95
CA SER A 555 11.11 5.98 1.85
C SER A 555 12.32 6.86 2.17
N ARG A 556 12.75 7.66 1.19
CA ARG A 556 13.80 8.68 1.41
C ARG A 556 13.39 9.73 2.43
N ILE A 557 12.11 10.05 2.53
CA ILE A 557 11.59 10.99 3.54
C ILE A 557 11.92 10.51 4.95
N ALA A 558 11.81 9.20 5.22
CA ALA A 558 12.17 8.64 6.52
C ALA A 558 13.67 8.83 6.85
N SER A 559 14.56 8.70 5.86
CA SER A 559 15.99 8.99 6.05
C SER A 559 16.28 10.47 6.31
N ASP A 560 15.51 11.37 5.67
CA ASP A 560 15.65 12.81 5.88
C ASP A 560 15.28 13.22 7.33
N TYR A 561 14.34 12.51 7.97
CA TYR A 561 14.04 12.73 9.40
C TYR A 561 15.26 12.45 10.29
N PHE A 562 16.01 11.40 10.03
CA PHE A 562 17.22 11.08 10.79
C PHE A 562 18.34 12.07 10.53
N ALA A 563 18.58 12.42 9.27
CA ALA A 563 19.63 13.36 8.88
C ALA A 563 19.38 14.77 9.45
N THR A 564 18.14 15.25 9.34
CA THR A 564 17.76 16.59 9.83
C THR A 564 17.87 16.72 11.35
N ASN A 565 17.63 15.63 12.09
CA ASN A 565 17.64 15.63 13.55
C ASN A 565 18.94 15.07 14.14
N SER A 566 19.99 14.84 13.33
CA SER A 566 21.29 14.28 13.76
C SER A 566 21.16 12.96 14.53
N LEU A 567 20.24 12.08 14.09
CA LEU A 567 19.97 10.79 14.73
C LEU A 567 20.64 9.62 13.99
N GLN A 568 21.00 9.81 12.72
CA GLN A 568 21.63 8.76 11.90
C GLN A 568 22.95 8.26 12.51
N GLU A 569 23.81 9.16 12.96
CA GLU A 569 25.10 8.79 13.56
C GLU A 569 24.96 7.85 14.77
N SER A 570 23.88 8.03 15.55
CA SER A 570 23.61 7.18 16.72
C SER A 570 23.10 5.79 16.33
N LEU A 571 22.31 5.72 15.24
CA LEU A 571 21.87 4.44 14.67
C LEU A 571 23.06 3.67 14.08
N ASP A 572 23.92 4.37 13.32
CA ASP A 572 25.13 3.79 12.72
C ASP A 572 26.10 3.26 13.80
N ALA A 573 26.29 4.01 14.90
CA ALA A 573 27.09 3.58 16.04
C ALA A 573 26.60 2.28 16.70
N LEU A 574 25.31 1.95 16.56
CA LEU A 574 24.72 0.69 17.01
C LEU A 574 24.65 -0.36 15.87
N GLY A 575 25.20 -0.07 14.69
CA GLY A 575 25.21 -0.94 13.53
C GLY A 575 23.91 -0.94 12.72
N PHE A 576 22.96 -0.03 13.00
CA PHE A 576 21.75 0.15 12.19
C PHE A 576 22.04 1.03 10.97
N GLU A 577 22.96 0.57 10.13
CA GLU A 577 23.27 1.20 8.86
C GLU A 577 22.13 1.02 7.86
N THR A 578 21.91 2.03 6.99
CA THR A 578 20.93 1.93 5.92
C THR A 578 21.39 0.92 4.86
N VAL A 579 20.59 -0.14 4.66
CA VAL A 579 20.94 -1.24 3.75
C VAL A 579 20.19 -1.20 2.42
N GLY A 580 19.09 -0.48 2.36
CA GLY A 580 18.23 -0.37 1.18
C GLY A 580 16.93 0.36 1.50
N TYR A 581 16.10 0.55 0.48
CA TYR A 581 14.72 1.03 0.60
C TYR A 581 13.82 -0.01 -0.05
N GLY A 582 12.99 -0.68 0.74
CA GLY A 582 12.13 -1.73 0.25
C GLY A 582 11.70 -2.72 1.32
N CYS A 583 10.95 -3.75 0.94
CA CYS A 583 10.51 -4.84 1.83
C CYS A 583 11.63 -5.87 2.07
N THR A 584 12.82 -5.41 2.48
CA THR A 584 14.07 -6.20 2.49
C THR A 584 14.11 -7.32 3.52
N THR A 585 13.26 -7.30 4.54
CA THR A 585 13.26 -8.28 5.65
C THR A 585 11.88 -8.91 5.87
N CYS A 586 10.81 -8.30 5.38
CA CYS A 586 9.43 -8.75 5.59
C CYS A 586 9.03 -9.92 4.67
N ILE A 587 9.68 -10.06 3.51
CA ILE A 587 9.37 -11.10 2.51
C ILE A 587 9.92 -12.44 2.94
#